data_e1ddfa581be437fd438f5eb0dc454d8f
#
_entry.id   e1ddfa581be437fd438f5eb0dc454d8f
#
_cell.length_a   1.000
_cell.length_b   1.000
_cell.length_c   1.000
_cell.angle_alpha   90.00
_cell.angle_beta   90.00
_cell.angle_gamma   90.00
#
_symmetry.space_group_name_H-M   'P 1'
#
loop_
_entity.id
_entity.type
_entity.pdbx_description
1 polymer ?
#
loop_
_entity_poly.entity_id
_entity_poly.type
_entity_poly.pdbx_seq_one_letter_code
_entity_poly.pdbx_strand_id
1 'polypeptide(L)'
;MTGPISRNRLLGSLEEAASWPGADQGTVVTLATVLVAARADAEGSRYFRDLSERKPADATVQALAGFFQVRSGHDVTAAIAKLDQAATMDVGLPHYFRGLALVGLLPGGGPSGAGHAAADASKRADQAIADLEFVLAARDHFPVALLRAAYQGLARAYLLLGRQQQADEALRRSGLGPAATDRTPVFTSFSVTTRDGMRLSAPRILSPAADVHVCLSYDFGDFAFIQTGAGVVAIDAGTSPDRVRAAMADLGPANHAPISHLILTHAHFDHIGGSEAIRGPGTKVIASAGFPSEAERQRHSSIPFDYLIGTGASPASDVRPDRLISERTSLVIGGTEFVLIPVRGGETPGALMVYLPASGLLFAGDVMMPYVGVPFDAEGSPEGLLDAMRYIRELAPRQLIHGHTTLTENFTIEALAGLEPALTELREFALARIGENMTLPHILDLAYLPALLRDHPTAVVPYLVGRDCFIARLYHQRAGYWQPDGQGLDERSPEEKAAALDLLAGGKPEAFVTAAAALADQGDVALALEVLTPGLLRHPGSRELAELRQAVLIRLMEERQFWDPFGFEVYAELTGAQLSPVG
;
A
#
# COMPACT_ATOMS: atom_id res chain seq x y z
N MET A 1 -12.71 -3.18 16.23
CA MET A 1 -11.98 -3.18 14.96
C MET A 1 -11.58 -1.74 14.69
N THR A 2 -10.29 -1.49 14.55
CA THR A 2 -9.82 -0.18 14.11
C THR A 2 -10.34 0.02 12.70
N GLY A 3 -11.25 1.00 12.52
CA GLY A 3 -11.80 1.29 11.21
C GLY A 3 -10.66 1.63 10.21
N PRO A 4 -10.80 1.27 8.96
CA PRO A 4 -9.88 1.68 7.92
C PRO A 4 -9.76 3.21 7.92
N ILE A 5 -8.61 3.73 7.49
CA ILE A 5 -8.40 5.16 7.29
C ILE A 5 -9.57 5.70 6.49
N SER A 6 -10.30 6.67 7.06
CA SER A 6 -11.41 7.27 6.33
C SER A 6 -10.87 7.99 5.11
N ARG A 7 -11.39 7.67 3.94
CA ARG A 7 -11.09 8.36 2.69
C ARG A 7 -11.16 9.87 2.82
N ASN A 8 -12.21 10.38 3.45
CA ASN A 8 -12.44 11.83 3.56
C ASN A 8 -11.37 12.50 4.43
N ARG A 9 -10.93 11.83 5.52
CA ARG A 9 -9.82 12.33 6.36
C ARG A 9 -8.50 12.31 5.61
N LEU A 10 -8.23 11.24 4.85
CA LEU A 10 -7.02 11.15 4.04
C LEU A 10 -6.98 12.23 2.97
N LEU A 11 -8.07 12.41 2.21
CA LEU A 11 -8.18 13.44 1.17
C LEU A 11 -7.97 14.84 1.74
N GLY A 12 -8.67 15.23 2.80
CA GLY A 12 -8.52 16.55 3.39
C GLY A 12 -7.08 16.83 3.85
N SER A 13 -6.42 15.83 4.45
CA SER A 13 -5.02 15.99 4.86
C SER A 13 -4.06 16.06 3.68
N LEU A 14 -4.30 15.29 2.61
CA LEU A 14 -3.51 15.35 1.37
C LEU A 14 -3.69 16.69 0.65
N GLU A 15 -4.91 17.22 0.58
CA GLU A 15 -5.21 18.54 0.01
C GLU A 15 -4.47 19.65 0.77
N GLU A 16 -4.49 19.61 2.09
CA GLU A 16 -3.74 20.54 2.92
C GLU A 16 -2.24 20.44 2.61
N ALA A 17 -1.66 19.23 2.71
CA ALA A 17 -0.23 19.01 2.52
C ALA A 17 0.24 19.34 1.10
N ALA A 18 -0.50 18.96 0.05
CA ALA A 18 -0.17 19.29 -1.34
C ALA A 18 -0.24 20.80 -1.63
N SER A 19 -0.97 21.56 -0.81
CA SER A 19 -1.05 23.02 -0.91
C SER A 19 0.18 23.75 -0.36
N TRP A 20 1.01 23.11 0.46
CA TRP A 20 2.19 23.73 1.05
C TRP A 20 3.21 24.14 -0.02
N PRO A 21 3.98 25.20 0.19
CA PRO A 21 4.98 25.66 -0.79
C PRO A 21 6.02 24.58 -1.12
N GLY A 22 6.48 23.84 -0.12
CA GLY A 22 7.48 22.76 -0.22
C GLY A 22 6.90 21.35 -0.44
N ALA A 23 5.61 21.22 -0.75
CA ALA A 23 5.02 19.90 -0.99
C ALA A 23 5.80 19.13 -2.05
N ASP A 24 6.13 17.88 -1.77
CA ASP A 24 6.81 17.02 -2.71
C ASP A 24 5.87 16.50 -3.80
N GLN A 25 6.47 16.01 -4.88
CA GLN A 25 5.73 15.48 -6.03
C GLN A 25 4.97 14.21 -5.64
N GLY A 26 5.50 13.40 -4.71
CA GLY A 26 4.85 12.19 -4.20
C GLY A 26 3.51 12.50 -3.53
N THR A 27 3.44 13.52 -2.67
CA THR A 27 2.20 13.96 -2.02
C THR A 27 1.16 14.42 -3.04
N VAL A 28 1.58 15.21 -4.04
CA VAL A 28 0.68 15.73 -5.09
C VAL A 28 0.12 14.59 -5.97
N VAL A 29 0.96 13.63 -6.34
CA VAL A 29 0.57 12.46 -7.14
C VAL A 29 -0.32 11.52 -6.32
N THR A 30 -0.02 11.31 -5.05
CA THR A 30 -0.86 10.51 -4.14
C THR A 30 -2.27 11.09 -4.05
N LEU A 31 -2.40 12.41 -3.86
CA LEU A 31 -3.69 13.07 -3.88
C LEU A 31 -4.45 12.82 -5.20
N ALA A 32 -3.78 12.99 -6.33
CA ALA A 32 -4.39 12.79 -7.65
C ALA A 32 -4.89 11.34 -7.84
N THR A 33 -4.09 10.34 -7.47
CA THR A 33 -4.47 8.93 -7.59
C THR A 33 -5.64 8.57 -6.69
N VAL A 34 -5.66 9.07 -5.44
CA VAL A 34 -6.78 8.86 -4.50
C VAL A 34 -8.06 9.51 -5.03
N LEU A 35 -8.01 10.73 -5.57
CA LEU A 35 -9.17 11.39 -6.17
C LEU A 35 -9.73 10.64 -7.38
N VAL A 36 -8.86 10.11 -8.25
CA VAL A 36 -9.30 9.29 -9.40
C VAL A 36 -9.95 7.98 -8.93
N ALA A 37 -9.32 7.27 -8.00
CA ALA A 37 -9.83 6.03 -7.44
C ALA A 37 -11.19 6.24 -6.73
N ALA A 38 -11.34 7.35 -6.05
CA ALA A 38 -12.58 7.79 -5.40
C ALA A 38 -13.65 8.28 -6.38
N ARG A 39 -13.34 8.38 -7.66
CA ARG A 39 -14.24 8.97 -8.69
C ARG A 39 -14.66 10.42 -8.40
N ALA A 40 -13.77 11.17 -7.72
CA ALA A 40 -13.98 12.55 -7.29
C ALA A 40 -13.46 13.56 -8.35
N ASP A 41 -13.75 13.32 -9.62
CA ASP A 41 -13.20 14.10 -10.75
C ASP A 41 -13.56 15.59 -10.69
N ALA A 42 -14.77 15.93 -10.26
CA ALA A 42 -15.20 17.32 -10.11
C ALA A 42 -14.46 18.04 -8.96
N GLU A 43 -14.20 17.32 -7.86
CA GLU A 43 -13.42 17.81 -6.73
C GLU A 43 -11.96 18.02 -7.14
N GLY A 44 -11.35 17.04 -7.78
CA GLY A 44 -10.01 17.13 -8.34
C GLY A 44 -9.87 18.30 -9.34
N SER A 45 -10.87 18.51 -10.19
CA SER A 45 -10.87 19.63 -11.16
C SER A 45 -10.86 20.99 -10.44
N ARG A 46 -11.66 21.16 -9.38
CA ARG A 46 -11.66 22.41 -8.60
C ARG A 46 -10.32 22.59 -7.87
N TYR A 47 -9.87 21.56 -7.16
CA TYR A 47 -8.66 21.63 -6.35
C TYR A 47 -7.41 21.93 -7.20
N PHE A 48 -7.17 21.16 -8.26
CA PHE A 48 -5.98 21.34 -9.10
C PHE A 48 -6.02 22.60 -9.94
N ARG A 49 -7.21 23.10 -10.33
CA ARG A 49 -7.32 24.43 -10.94
C ARG A 49 -6.79 25.49 -9.99
N ASP A 50 -7.31 25.54 -8.76
CA ASP A 50 -6.94 26.55 -7.75
C ASP A 50 -5.46 26.39 -7.33
N LEU A 51 -4.94 25.14 -7.28
CA LEU A 51 -3.53 24.89 -6.99
C LEU A 51 -2.64 25.33 -8.16
N SER A 52 -3.06 25.15 -9.41
CA SER A 52 -2.30 25.55 -10.60
C SER A 52 -2.13 27.07 -10.72
N GLU A 53 -3.09 27.86 -10.20
CA GLU A 53 -2.98 29.32 -10.11
C GLU A 53 -1.95 29.74 -9.05
N ARG A 54 -1.86 29.00 -7.95
CA ARG A 54 -0.89 29.26 -6.86
C ARG A 54 0.53 28.76 -7.18
N LYS A 55 0.65 27.71 -7.99
CA LYS A 55 1.92 27.09 -8.40
C LYS A 55 2.08 27.08 -9.93
N PRO A 56 2.15 28.24 -10.59
CA PRO A 56 2.16 28.33 -12.07
C PRO A 56 3.42 27.74 -12.72
N ALA A 57 4.52 27.63 -11.98
CA ALA A 57 5.78 27.05 -12.46
C ALA A 57 5.88 25.53 -12.23
N ASP A 58 4.94 24.91 -11.54
CA ASP A 58 4.96 23.47 -11.26
C ASP A 58 4.28 22.71 -12.42
N ALA A 59 5.10 22.07 -13.25
CA ALA A 59 4.63 21.36 -14.43
C ALA A 59 3.66 20.20 -14.11
N THR A 60 3.89 19.48 -13.00
CA THR A 60 3.03 18.37 -12.56
C THR A 60 1.66 18.89 -12.13
N VAL A 61 1.62 19.97 -11.36
CA VAL A 61 0.37 20.60 -10.95
C VAL A 61 -0.41 21.15 -12.16
N GLN A 62 0.29 21.75 -13.13
CA GLN A 62 -0.35 22.21 -14.38
C GLN A 62 -0.94 21.03 -15.18
N ALA A 63 -0.20 19.93 -15.28
CA ALA A 63 -0.68 18.72 -15.96
C ALA A 63 -1.90 18.11 -15.25
N LEU A 64 -1.88 18.03 -13.93
CA LEU A 64 -3.00 17.52 -13.13
C LEU A 64 -4.25 18.40 -13.25
N ALA A 65 -4.11 19.72 -13.31
CA ALA A 65 -5.21 20.63 -13.56
C ALA A 65 -5.88 20.35 -14.92
N GLY A 66 -5.09 20.17 -15.99
CA GLY A 66 -5.60 19.77 -17.30
C GLY A 66 -6.21 18.37 -17.30
N PHE A 67 -5.57 17.40 -16.63
CA PHE A 67 -6.05 16.02 -16.52
C PHE A 67 -7.42 15.93 -15.86
N PHE A 68 -7.63 16.55 -14.70
CA PHE A 68 -8.93 16.55 -14.02
C PHE A 68 -9.98 17.41 -14.74
N GLN A 69 -9.57 18.46 -15.45
CA GLN A 69 -10.47 19.23 -16.30
C GLN A 69 -11.02 18.38 -17.45
N VAL A 70 -10.18 17.55 -18.10
CA VAL A 70 -10.62 16.57 -19.09
C VAL A 70 -11.60 15.57 -18.46
N ARG A 71 -11.26 14.98 -17.32
CA ARG A 71 -12.07 13.96 -16.64
C ARG A 71 -13.43 14.49 -16.19
N SER A 72 -13.50 15.74 -15.77
CA SER A 72 -14.77 16.39 -15.38
C SER A 72 -15.59 16.88 -16.58
N GLY A 73 -15.06 16.80 -17.79
CA GLY A 73 -15.74 17.22 -19.02
C GLY A 73 -15.84 18.74 -19.23
N HIS A 74 -15.08 19.54 -18.46
CA HIS A 74 -15.11 21.00 -18.58
C HIS A 74 -14.04 21.50 -19.56
N ASP A 75 -14.45 22.31 -20.57
CA ASP A 75 -13.57 22.99 -21.51
C ASP A 75 -12.35 22.15 -21.95
N VAL A 76 -12.64 21.03 -22.61
CA VAL A 76 -11.64 20.04 -23.04
C VAL A 76 -10.54 20.68 -23.91
N THR A 77 -10.87 21.71 -24.68
CA THR A 77 -9.90 22.40 -25.55
C THR A 77 -8.85 23.15 -24.70
N ALA A 78 -9.28 23.91 -23.72
CA ALA A 78 -8.37 24.60 -22.81
C ALA A 78 -7.57 23.60 -21.94
N ALA A 79 -8.19 22.48 -21.55
CA ALA A 79 -7.53 21.43 -20.80
C ALA A 79 -6.37 20.78 -21.59
N ILE A 80 -6.58 20.46 -22.87
CA ILE A 80 -5.53 19.93 -23.76
C ILE A 80 -4.39 20.95 -23.93
N ALA A 81 -4.71 22.22 -24.16
CA ALA A 81 -3.70 23.26 -24.28
C ALA A 81 -2.84 23.39 -23.01
N LYS A 82 -3.46 23.28 -21.83
CA LYS A 82 -2.75 23.27 -20.54
C LYS A 82 -1.83 22.05 -20.39
N LEU A 83 -2.29 20.86 -20.79
CA LEU A 83 -1.50 19.64 -20.82
C LEU A 83 -0.30 19.72 -21.76
N ASP A 84 -0.51 20.28 -22.96
CA ASP A 84 0.57 20.51 -23.94
C ASP A 84 1.62 21.47 -23.38
N GLN A 85 1.19 22.57 -22.78
CA GLN A 85 2.08 23.51 -22.11
C GLN A 85 2.89 22.83 -20.98
N ALA A 86 2.24 22.08 -20.10
CA ALA A 86 2.89 21.37 -19.01
C ALA A 86 3.95 20.37 -19.52
N ALA A 87 3.67 19.64 -20.59
CA ALA A 87 4.61 18.70 -21.21
C ALA A 87 5.84 19.39 -21.87
N THR A 88 5.78 20.71 -22.13
CA THR A 88 6.97 21.47 -22.53
C THR A 88 7.81 21.97 -21.36
N MET A 89 7.23 21.99 -20.14
CA MET A 89 7.93 22.47 -18.93
C MET A 89 8.77 21.36 -18.28
N ASP A 90 8.30 20.11 -18.35
CA ASP A 90 8.97 18.94 -17.79
C ASP A 90 8.67 17.70 -18.63
N VAL A 91 9.64 16.80 -18.72
CA VAL A 91 9.60 15.57 -19.53
C VAL A 91 9.12 14.33 -18.77
N GLY A 92 8.66 14.49 -17.54
CA GLY A 92 8.27 13.38 -16.66
C GLY A 92 6.75 13.17 -16.56
N LEU A 93 6.21 13.39 -15.38
CA LEU A 93 4.79 13.23 -15.05
C LEU A 93 3.81 14.02 -15.95
N PRO A 94 4.15 15.21 -16.49
CA PRO A 94 3.25 15.88 -17.43
C PRO A 94 2.90 15.05 -18.66
N HIS A 95 3.87 14.34 -19.25
CA HIS A 95 3.61 13.40 -20.36
C HIS A 95 2.70 12.25 -19.93
N TYR A 96 2.93 11.69 -18.74
CA TYR A 96 2.09 10.63 -18.19
C TYR A 96 0.63 11.06 -18.07
N PHE A 97 0.36 12.21 -17.43
CA PHE A 97 -1.01 12.70 -17.24
C PHE A 97 -1.64 13.18 -18.56
N ARG A 98 -0.86 13.73 -19.51
CA ARG A 98 -1.36 14.06 -20.84
C ARG A 98 -1.77 12.79 -21.59
N GLY A 99 -0.95 11.77 -21.59
CA GLY A 99 -1.27 10.48 -22.21
C GLY A 99 -2.56 9.87 -21.67
N LEU A 100 -2.72 9.80 -20.36
CA LEU A 100 -3.93 9.29 -19.72
C LEU A 100 -5.16 10.17 -19.99
N ALA A 101 -5.03 11.49 -20.02
CA ALA A 101 -6.11 12.41 -20.35
C ALA A 101 -6.60 12.19 -21.78
N LEU A 102 -5.68 12.09 -22.74
CA LEU A 102 -6.01 11.83 -24.15
C LEU A 102 -6.69 10.48 -24.34
N VAL A 103 -6.24 9.43 -23.62
CA VAL A 103 -6.92 8.13 -23.60
C VAL A 103 -8.37 8.27 -23.08
N GLY A 104 -8.61 9.07 -22.06
CA GLY A 104 -9.94 9.35 -21.53
C GLY A 104 -10.90 9.99 -22.53
N LEU A 105 -10.39 10.68 -23.54
CA LEU A 105 -11.17 11.32 -24.62
C LEU A 105 -11.45 10.40 -25.80
N LEU A 106 -10.90 9.17 -25.83
CA LEU A 106 -11.17 8.21 -26.89
C LEU A 106 -12.59 7.65 -26.79
N PRO A 107 -13.22 7.24 -27.92
CA PRO A 107 -14.56 6.63 -27.93
C PRO A 107 -14.62 5.45 -26.92
N GLY A 108 -15.72 5.38 -26.16
CA GLY A 108 -15.89 4.41 -25.07
C GLY A 108 -15.19 4.82 -23.75
N GLY A 109 -14.53 5.97 -23.67
CA GLY A 109 -13.72 6.47 -22.56
C GLY A 109 -14.46 7.08 -21.37
N GLY A 110 -15.73 6.82 -21.21
CA GLY A 110 -16.54 7.43 -20.16
C GLY A 110 -17.27 8.71 -20.60
N PRO A 111 -17.78 9.53 -19.67
CA PRO A 111 -18.68 10.65 -19.97
C PRO A 111 -18.13 11.71 -20.93
N SER A 112 -16.82 11.87 -20.98
CA SER A 112 -16.14 12.87 -21.82
C SER A 112 -15.86 12.41 -23.26
N GLY A 113 -16.00 11.11 -23.59
CA GLY A 113 -15.69 10.56 -24.93
C GLY A 113 -16.80 10.66 -25.95
N ALA A 114 -18.02 11.06 -25.58
CA ALA A 114 -19.15 11.13 -26.47
C ALA A 114 -19.12 12.41 -27.32
N GLY A 115 -18.82 12.29 -28.62
CA GLY A 115 -19.05 13.36 -29.57
C GLY A 115 -17.86 13.94 -30.35
N HIS A 116 -16.69 13.28 -30.32
CA HIS A 116 -15.51 13.76 -31.06
C HIS A 116 -15.36 13.03 -32.41
N ALA A 117 -14.99 13.75 -33.50
CA ALA A 117 -14.82 13.18 -34.82
C ALA A 117 -13.73 12.10 -34.88
N ALA A 118 -13.93 11.03 -35.66
CA ALA A 118 -13.02 9.88 -35.74
C ALA A 118 -11.57 10.24 -36.11
N ALA A 119 -11.36 11.25 -36.93
CA ALA A 119 -10.04 11.75 -37.34
C ALA A 119 -9.26 12.34 -36.13
N ASP A 120 -9.94 13.07 -35.23
CA ASP A 120 -9.34 13.62 -34.02
C ASP A 120 -9.03 12.52 -33.01
N ALA A 121 -9.83 11.46 -32.96
CA ALA A 121 -9.61 10.33 -32.07
C ALA A 121 -8.33 9.58 -32.43
N SER A 122 -8.05 9.35 -33.73
CA SER A 122 -6.81 8.70 -34.18
C SER A 122 -5.56 9.52 -33.79
N LYS A 123 -5.60 10.85 -34.05
CA LYS A 123 -4.50 11.74 -33.69
C LYS A 123 -4.22 11.76 -32.17
N ARG A 124 -5.29 11.77 -31.36
CA ARG A 124 -5.17 11.71 -29.91
C ARG A 124 -4.61 10.37 -29.45
N ALA A 125 -5.02 9.27 -30.08
CA ALA A 125 -4.49 7.95 -29.76
C ALA A 125 -2.98 7.85 -30.08
N ASP A 126 -2.53 8.36 -31.23
CA ASP A 126 -1.11 8.39 -31.58
C ASP A 126 -0.30 9.25 -30.60
N GLN A 127 -0.82 10.42 -30.19
CA GLN A 127 -0.16 11.26 -29.19
C GLN A 127 -0.13 10.59 -27.81
N ALA A 128 -1.22 9.96 -27.39
CA ALA A 128 -1.27 9.22 -26.12
C ALA A 128 -0.25 8.06 -26.11
N ILE A 129 -0.12 7.34 -27.23
CA ILE A 129 0.88 6.28 -27.39
C ILE A 129 2.28 6.87 -27.23
N ALA A 130 2.60 7.95 -27.94
CA ALA A 130 3.92 8.56 -27.84
C ALA A 130 4.27 9.00 -26.41
N ASP A 131 3.33 9.60 -25.68
CA ASP A 131 3.53 10.02 -24.30
C ASP A 131 3.73 8.83 -23.34
N LEU A 132 2.87 7.81 -23.45
CA LEU A 132 2.92 6.67 -22.53
C LEU A 132 4.10 5.74 -22.83
N GLU A 133 4.47 5.55 -24.11
CA GLU A 133 5.70 4.81 -24.48
C GLU A 133 6.96 5.51 -23.97
N PHE A 134 7.01 6.85 -24.06
CA PHE A 134 8.10 7.66 -23.52
C PHE A 134 8.25 7.44 -22.00
N VAL A 135 7.16 7.49 -21.25
CA VAL A 135 7.15 7.22 -19.80
C VAL A 135 7.63 5.79 -19.49
N LEU A 136 7.12 4.81 -20.23
CA LEU A 136 7.49 3.41 -20.01
C LEU A 136 8.94 3.09 -20.44
N ALA A 137 9.52 3.83 -21.37
CA ALA A 137 10.95 3.74 -21.69
C ALA A 137 11.83 4.23 -20.52
N ALA A 138 11.33 5.18 -19.71
CA ALA A 138 11.99 5.72 -18.54
C ALA A 138 11.42 5.15 -17.22
N ARG A 139 10.80 3.97 -17.26
CA ARG A 139 10.01 3.40 -16.15
C ARG A 139 10.74 3.31 -14.81
N ASP A 140 12.06 3.16 -14.81
CA ASP A 140 12.87 3.06 -13.59
C ASP A 140 12.90 4.38 -12.78
N HIS A 141 12.42 5.49 -13.38
CA HIS A 141 12.27 6.79 -12.75
C HIS A 141 10.83 7.11 -12.33
N PHE A 142 9.91 6.18 -12.53
CA PHE A 142 8.50 6.36 -12.17
C PHE A 142 8.09 5.41 -11.04
N PRO A 143 7.18 5.84 -10.14
CA PRO A 143 6.57 4.93 -9.18
C PRO A 143 5.89 3.75 -9.90
N VAL A 144 6.19 2.53 -9.49
CA VAL A 144 5.65 1.30 -10.13
C VAL A 144 4.12 1.31 -10.15
N ALA A 145 3.49 1.90 -9.14
CA ALA A 145 2.03 2.06 -9.07
C ALA A 145 1.43 2.80 -10.28
N LEU A 146 2.18 3.68 -10.94
CA LEU A 146 1.70 4.42 -12.11
C LEU A 146 1.80 3.62 -13.42
N LEU A 147 2.67 2.61 -13.48
CA LEU A 147 2.96 1.87 -14.71
C LEU A 147 1.74 1.06 -15.19
N ARG A 148 0.93 0.53 -14.26
CA ARG A 148 -0.27 -0.23 -14.61
C ARG A 148 -1.24 0.60 -15.44
N ALA A 149 -1.54 1.81 -15.00
CA ALA A 149 -2.43 2.73 -15.72
C ALA A 149 -1.84 3.16 -17.07
N ALA A 150 -0.50 3.30 -17.18
CA ALA A 150 0.15 3.58 -18.46
C ALA A 150 -0.05 2.44 -19.47
N TYR A 151 0.19 1.19 -19.07
CA TYR A 151 -0.04 0.03 -19.92
C TYR A 151 -1.53 -0.15 -20.28
N GLN A 152 -2.44 0.09 -19.34
CA GLN A 152 -3.89 0.08 -19.58
C GLN A 152 -4.27 1.13 -20.63
N GLY A 153 -3.74 2.35 -20.50
CA GLY A 153 -3.95 3.44 -21.46
C GLY A 153 -3.42 3.11 -22.85
N LEU A 154 -2.21 2.56 -22.94
CA LEU A 154 -1.62 2.09 -24.21
C LEU A 154 -2.49 1.03 -24.88
N ALA A 155 -2.93 0.03 -24.14
CA ALA A 155 -3.77 -1.03 -24.69
C ALA A 155 -5.02 -0.45 -25.35
N ARG A 156 -5.67 0.49 -24.70
CA ARG A 156 -6.85 1.16 -25.24
C ARG A 156 -6.55 1.99 -26.49
N ALA A 157 -5.47 2.77 -26.49
CA ALA A 157 -5.07 3.57 -27.64
C ALA A 157 -4.72 2.68 -28.85
N TYR A 158 -4.00 1.57 -28.63
CA TYR A 158 -3.71 0.59 -29.67
C TYR A 158 -4.96 -0.09 -30.24
N LEU A 159 -5.94 -0.47 -29.38
CA LEU A 159 -7.21 -1.04 -29.84
C LEU A 159 -7.95 -0.09 -30.77
N LEU A 160 -8.01 1.19 -30.46
CA LEU A 160 -8.65 2.20 -31.31
C LEU A 160 -8.00 2.27 -32.71
N LEU A 161 -6.69 2.09 -32.78
CA LEU A 161 -5.94 2.13 -34.04
C LEU A 161 -5.88 0.76 -34.75
N GLY A 162 -6.59 -0.26 -34.27
CA GLY A 162 -6.59 -1.62 -34.82
C GLY A 162 -5.27 -2.38 -34.61
N ARG A 163 -4.40 -1.92 -33.71
CA ARG A 163 -3.08 -2.51 -33.42
C ARG A 163 -3.23 -3.60 -32.34
N GLN A 164 -3.95 -4.68 -32.66
CA GLN A 164 -4.37 -5.71 -31.71
C GLN A 164 -3.20 -6.36 -30.96
N GLN A 165 -2.13 -6.76 -31.65
CA GLN A 165 -0.97 -7.42 -31.03
C GLN A 165 -0.29 -6.53 -29.98
N GLN A 166 -0.18 -5.22 -30.25
CA GLN A 166 0.41 -4.26 -29.31
C GLN A 166 -0.53 -4.02 -28.10
N ALA A 167 -1.83 -4.01 -28.33
CA ALA A 167 -2.82 -3.90 -27.28
C ALA A 167 -2.79 -5.13 -26.34
N ASP A 168 -2.73 -6.33 -26.90
CA ASP A 168 -2.66 -7.57 -26.11
C ASP A 168 -1.38 -7.63 -25.25
N GLU A 169 -0.24 -7.21 -25.83
CA GLU A 169 1.01 -7.10 -25.06
C GLU A 169 0.94 -6.05 -23.95
N ALA A 170 0.35 -4.89 -24.22
CA ALA A 170 0.17 -3.85 -23.19
C ALA A 170 -0.78 -4.33 -22.09
N LEU A 171 -1.87 -5.04 -22.41
CA LEU A 171 -2.77 -5.66 -21.43
C LEU A 171 -2.03 -6.70 -20.58
N ARG A 172 -1.27 -7.58 -21.22
CA ARG A 172 -0.48 -8.58 -20.51
C ARG A 172 0.47 -7.92 -19.51
N ARG A 173 1.17 -6.86 -19.92
CA ARG A 173 2.08 -6.11 -19.04
C ARG A 173 1.36 -5.35 -17.95
N SER A 174 0.14 -4.89 -18.19
CA SER A 174 -0.65 -4.25 -17.15
C SER A 174 -1.06 -5.21 -16.03
N GLY A 175 -1.05 -6.52 -16.26
CA GLY A 175 -1.58 -7.52 -15.33
C GLY A 175 -3.11 -7.46 -15.17
N LEU A 176 -3.81 -6.78 -16.07
CA LEU A 176 -5.27 -6.63 -16.08
C LEU A 176 -5.90 -7.50 -17.18
N GLY A 177 -7.14 -7.92 -16.97
CA GLY A 177 -7.90 -8.62 -18.01
C GLY A 177 -8.42 -7.67 -19.11
N PRO A 178 -8.90 -8.22 -20.25
CA PRO A 178 -9.37 -7.44 -21.42
C PRO A 178 -10.43 -6.39 -21.10
N ALA A 179 -11.34 -6.68 -20.17
CA ALA A 179 -12.40 -5.75 -19.75
C ALA A 179 -11.87 -4.46 -19.06
N ALA A 180 -10.58 -4.41 -18.72
CA ALA A 180 -10.01 -3.25 -18.05
C ALA A 180 -9.75 -2.06 -19.00
N THR A 181 -9.79 -2.26 -20.32
CA THR A 181 -9.59 -1.17 -21.30
C THR A 181 -10.67 -0.09 -21.22
N ASP A 182 -11.86 -0.43 -20.72
CA ASP A 182 -13.00 0.49 -20.60
C ASP A 182 -13.19 1.03 -19.17
N ARG A 183 -12.28 0.71 -18.27
CA ARG A 183 -12.36 1.12 -16.86
C ARG A 183 -11.55 2.37 -16.56
N THR A 184 -11.84 2.98 -15.39
CA THR A 184 -10.99 4.00 -14.75
C THR A 184 -9.54 3.50 -14.67
N PRO A 185 -8.55 4.38 -14.86
CA PRO A 185 -7.14 4.02 -14.67
C PRO A 185 -6.89 3.36 -13.31
N VAL A 186 -6.13 2.27 -13.30
CA VAL A 186 -5.80 1.50 -12.11
C VAL A 186 -4.38 1.85 -11.67
N PHE A 187 -4.27 2.56 -10.54
CA PHE A 187 -3.02 3.03 -9.98
C PHE A 187 -2.58 2.14 -8.82
N THR A 188 -1.98 1.00 -9.11
CA THR A 188 -1.42 0.14 -8.08
C THR A 188 -0.25 -0.69 -8.60
N SER A 189 0.76 -0.89 -7.75
CA SER A 189 1.80 -1.89 -7.93
C SER A 189 1.36 -3.27 -7.41
N PHE A 190 0.32 -3.32 -6.57
CA PHE A 190 -0.13 -4.55 -5.92
C PHE A 190 -0.62 -5.57 -6.94
N SER A 191 -0.25 -6.81 -6.71
CA SER A 191 -0.85 -7.96 -7.38
C SER A 191 -1.41 -8.91 -6.33
N VAL A 192 -2.51 -9.55 -6.67
CA VAL A 192 -3.17 -10.52 -5.81
C VAL A 192 -3.79 -11.62 -6.68
N THR A 193 -3.41 -12.85 -6.42
CA THR A 193 -3.96 -14.02 -7.09
C THR A 193 -4.19 -15.12 -6.07
N THR A 194 -5.16 -15.98 -6.30
CA THR A 194 -5.42 -17.13 -5.43
C THR A 194 -4.22 -18.06 -5.32
N ARG A 195 -3.42 -18.16 -6.38
CA ARG A 195 -2.24 -19.01 -6.41
C ARG A 195 -1.06 -18.42 -5.65
N ASP A 196 -0.76 -17.15 -5.92
CA ASP A 196 0.50 -16.54 -5.51
C ASP A 196 0.36 -15.65 -4.27
N GLY A 197 -0.87 -15.42 -3.81
CA GLY A 197 -1.14 -14.46 -2.75
C GLY A 197 -0.85 -13.02 -3.17
N MET A 198 -0.66 -12.17 -2.19
CA MET A 198 -0.34 -10.76 -2.39
C MET A 198 1.14 -10.54 -2.68
N ARG A 199 1.42 -9.59 -3.57
CA ARG A 199 2.75 -8.98 -3.76
C ARG A 199 2.60 -7.47 -3.90
N LEU A 200 3.55 -6.75 -3.35
CA LEU A 200 3.49 -5.28 -3.29
C LEU A 200 4.00 -4.62 -4.58
N SER A 201 4.76 -5.36 -5.39
CA SER A 201 5.30 -4.90 -6.67
C SER A 201 5.62 -6.11 -7.57
N ALA A 202 6.18 -5.85 -8.75
CA ALA A 202 6.80 -6.89 -9.56
C ALA A 202 8.10 -7.39 -8.90
N PRO A 203 8.41 -8.71 -8.97
CA PRO A 203 9.64 -9.26 -8.42
C PRO A 203 10.88 -8.61 -9.03
N ARG A 204 11.83 -8.25 -8.18
CA ARG A 204 13.13 -7.70 -8.62
C ARG A 204 14.21 -7.92 -7.57
N ILE A 205 15.46 -7.90 -8.00
CA ILE A 205 16.62 -7.96 -7.12
C ILE A 205 17.22 -6.56 -7.00
N LEU A 206 17.32 -6.06 -5.77
CA LEU A 206 18.05 -4.85 -5.43
C LEU A 206 19.42 -5.23 -4.87
N SER A 207 20.50 -4.68 -5.44
CA SER A 207 21.87 -4.91 -4.98
C SER A 207 22.48 -3.61 -4.44
N PRO A 208 22.20 -3.25 -3.16
CA PRO A 208 22.66 -2.00 -2.56
C PRO A 208 24.17 -2.00 -2.26
N ALA A 209 24.81 -3.17 -2.27
CA ALA A 209 26.24 -3.41 -2.22
C ALA A 209 26.58 -4.64 -3.06
N ALA A 210 27.85 -4.80 -3.44
CA ALA A 210 28.27 -5.85 -4.38
C ALA A 210 28.02 -7.28 -3.87
N ASP A 211 28.02 -7.45 -2.57
CA ASP A 211 27.84 -8.71 -1.84
C ASP A 211 26.45 -8.85 -1.19
N VAL A 212 25.56 -7.88 -1.41
CA VAL A 212 24.22 -7.84 -0.79
C VAL A 212 23.14 -7.82 -1.87
N HIS A 213 22.24 -8.81 -1.82
CA HIS A 213 21.13 -8.95 -2.76
C HIS A 213 19.82 -9.06 -2.01
N VAL A 214 18.92 -8.11 -2.22
CA VAL A 214 17.58 -8.07 -1.61
C VAL A 214 16.56 -8.49 -2.66
N CYS A 215 15.80 -9.53 -2.36
CA CYS A 215 14.75 -10.08 -3.21
C CYS A 215 13.43 -9.40 -2.87
N LEU A 216 13.12 -8.33 -3.61
CA LEU A 216 11.93 -7.51 -3.41
C LEU A 216 10.73 -8.11 -4.16
N SER A 217 9.60 -8.25 -3.47
CA SER A 217 8.30 -8.71 -4.03
C SER A 217 8.34 -10.06 -4.76
N TYR A 218 9.33 -10.90 -4.51
CA TYR A 218 9.25 -12.34 -4.88
C TYR A 218 8.15 -13.03 -4.10
N ASP A 219 7.93 -12.57 -2.87
CA ASP A 219 6.88 -13.01 -1.98
C ASP A 219 6.18 -11.79 -1.35
N PHE A 220 5.26 -11.98 -0.41
CA PHE A 220 4.68 -10.90 0.38
C PHE A 220 5.75 -10.25 1.24
N GLY A 221 6.50 -11.02 2.05
CA GLY A 221 7.69 -10.56 2.77
C GLY A 221 8.95 -10.60 1.90
N ASP A 222 9.76 -9.55 1.96
CA ASP A 222 11.05 -9.44 1.30
C ASP A 222 12.14 -10.18 2.11
N PHE A 223 13.17 -10.65 1.43
CA PHE A 223 14.30 -11.34 2.07
C PHE A 223 15.61 -11.06 1.34
N ALA A 224 16.74 -11.31 1.98
CA ALA A 224 18.03 -10.95 1.42
C ALA A 224 19.08 -12.06 1.55
N PHE A 225 20.07 -12.03 0.64
CA PHE A 225 21.24 -12.89 0.65
C PHE A 225 22.52 -12.05 0.65
N ILE A 226 23.39 -12.31 1.63
CA ILE A 226 24.67 -11.61 1.81
C ILE A 226 25.80 -12.63 1.59
N GLN A 227 26.67 -12.38 0.63
CA GLN A 227 27.83 -13.20 0.36
C GLN A 227 28.93 -12.94 1.39
N THR A 228 29.49 -13.98 1.97
CA THR A 228 30.60 -13.90 2.92
C THR A 228 31.68 -14.94 2.62
N GLY A 229 32.84 -14.84 3.24
CA GLY A 229 33.90 -15.83 3.13
C GLY A 229 33.57 -17.22 3.69
N ALA A 230 32.47 -17.34 4.46
CA ALA A 230 31.99 -18.63 5.01
C ALA A 230 30.72 -19.16 4.34
N GLY A 231 30.35 -18.63 3.18
CA GLY A 231 29.11 -18.93 2.47
C GLY A 231 28.13 -17.78 2.52
N VAL A 232 26.87 -18.04 2.23
CA VAL A 232 25.81 -17.04 2.21
C VAL A 232 25.16 -16.90 3.58
N VAL A 233 24.88 -15.68 4.01
CA VAL A 233 23.98 -15.36 5.12
C VAL A 233 22.65 -14.88 4.54
N ALA A 234 21.55 -15.54 4.88
CA ALA A 234 20.21 -15.10 4.54
C ALA A 234 19.61 -14.24 5.67
N ILE A 235 18.84 -13.23 5.32
CA ILE A 235 18.01 -12.44 6.24
C ILE A 235 16.57 -12.62 5.79
N ASP A 236 15.74 -13.20 6.67
CA ASP A 236 14.36 -13.64 6.42
C ASP A 236 14.23 -14.67 5.27
N ALA A 237 13.01 -15.16 5.06
CA ALA A 237 12.77 -16.28 4.17
C ALA A 237 11.42 -16.22 3.41
N GLY A 238 10.76 -15.05 3.37
CA GLY A 238 9.46 -14.93 2.72
C GLY A 238 8.39 -15.89 3.28
N THR A 239 7.28 -16.03 2.55
CA THR A 239 6.11 -16.83 2.94
C THR A 239 6.23 -18.29 2.50
N SER A 240 6.86 -18.56 1.35
CA SER A 240 6.82 -19.88 0.74
C SER A 240 8.17 -20.35 0.17
N PRO A 241 8.50 -21.65 0.36
CA PRO A 241 9.76 -22.21 -0.17
C PRO A 241 9.91 -22.08 -1.68
N ASP A 242 8.83 -22.19 -2.43
CA ASP A 242 8.88 -22.15 -3.91
C ASP A 242 9.27 -20.76 -4.42
N ARG A 243 8.82 -19.71 -3.77
CA ARG A 243 9.15 -18.32 -4.13
C ARG A 243 10.58 -17.96 -3.76
N VAL A 244 11.05 -18.46 -2.63
CA VAL A 244 12.47 -18.35 -2.26
C VAL A 244 13.34 -19.07 -3.28
N ARG A 245 12.97 -20.29 -3.73
CA ARG A 245 13.69 -21.01 -4.78
C ARG A 245 13.69 -20.25 -6.11
N ALA A 246 12.58 -19.60 -6.47
CA ALA A 246 12.51 -18.75 -7.66
C ALA A 246 13.47 -17.57 -7.58
N ALA A 247 13.51 -16.86 -6.45
CA ALA A 247 14.46 -15.77 -6.24
C ALA A 247 15.92 -16.25 -6.28
N MET A 248 16.22 -17.39 -5.67
CA MET A 248 17.56 -17.99 -5.71
C MET A 248 17.97 -18.38 -7.14
N ALA A 249 17.04 -18.85 -7.97
CA ALA A 249 17.30 -19.17 -9.36
C ALA A 249 17.63 -17.89 -10.17
N ASP A 250 16.92 -16.80 -9.95
CA ASP A 250 17.15 -15.52 -10.63
C ASP A 250 18.46 -14.85 -10.19
N LEU A 251 18.92 -15.09 -8.96
CA LEU A 251 20.24 -14.65 -8.49
C LEU A 251 21.39 -15.35 -9.23
N GLY A 252 21.14 -16.51 -9.81
CA GLY A 252 22.07 -17.23 -10.67
C GLY A 252 23.28 -17.84 -9.94
N PRO A 253 24.33 -18.28 -10.68
CA PRO A 253 25.46 -19.03 -10.15
C PRO A 253 26.28 -18.33 -9.05
N ALA A 254 26.25 -17.02 -8.98
CA ALA A 254 26.98 -16.24 -7.96
C ALA A 254 26.53 -16.58 -6.52
N ASN A 255 25.33 -17.14 -6.35
CA ASN A 255 24.74 -17.44 -5.04
C ASN A 255 24.59 -18.95 -4.75
N HIS A 256 25.38 -19.80 -5.40
CA HIS A 256 25.39 -21.25 -5.14
C HIS A 256 26.27 -21.69 -3.97
N ALA A 257 26.87 -20.75 -3.23
CA ALA A 257 27.56 -21.11 -2.01
C ALA A 257 26.55 -21.61 -0.96
N PRO A 258 26.92 -22.58 -0.10
CA PRO A 258 26.03 -23.06 0.96
C PRO A 258 25.59 -21.91 1.86
N ILE A 259 24.30 -21.91 2.23
CA ILE A 259 23.77 -20.95 3.19
C ILE A 259 24.25 -21.35 4.59
N SER A 260 25.15 -20.57 5.14
CA SER A 260 25.79 -20.80 6.43
C SER A 260 24.90 -20.38 7.59
N HIS A 261 24.18 -19.27 7.42
CA HIS A 261 23.31 -18.70 8.46
C HIS A 261 22.00 -18.18 7.86
N LEU A 262 20.93 -18.31 8.64
CA LEU A 262 19.64 -17.66 8.45
C LEU A 262 19.38 -16.77 9.67
N ILE A 263 19.27 -15.46 9.47
CA ILE A 263 18.93 -14.48 10.51
C ILE A 263 17.47 -14.10 10.29
N LEU A 264 16.64 -14.30 11.31
CA LEU A 264 15.21 -13.97 11.24
C LEU A 264 14.95 -12.67 12.00
N THR A 265 14.30 -11.72 11.34
CA THR A 265 13.97 -10.42 11.95
C THR A 265 12.86 -10.55 12.98
N HIS A 266 11.85 -11.39 12.74
CA HIS A 266 10.77 -11.71 13.66
C HIS A 266 10.06 -13.01 13.24
N ALA A 267 8.96 -13.38 13.92
CA ALA A 267 8.36 -14.72 13.76
C ALA A 267 7.14 -14.77 12.85
N HIS A 268 6.82 -13.72 12.10
CA HIS A 268 5.65 -13.73 11.23
C HIS A 268 5.85 -14.67 10.03
N PHE A 269 4.73 -15.22 9.56
CA PHE A 269 4.67 -16.27 8.52
C PHE A 269 5.39 -15.88 7.24
N ASP A 270 5.34 -14.61 6.87
CA ASP A 270 5.91 -14.06 5.63
C ASP A 270 7.40 -13.73 5.73
N HIS A 271 8.02 -13.94 6.90
CA HIS A 271 9.46 -13.86 7.14
C HIS A 271 10.10 -15.20 7.44
N ILE A 272 9.31 -16.21 7.82
CA ILE A 272 9.83 -17.53 8.20
C ILE A 272 9.32 -18.67 7.31
N GLY A 273 8.23 -18.50 6.56
CA GLY A 273 7.53 -19.58 5.86
C GLY A 273 8.37 -20.29 4.81
N GLY A 274 9.23 -19.58 4.11
CA GLY A 274 10.13 -20.13 3.10
C GLY A 274 11.43 -20.73 3.64
N SER A 275 11.63 -20.81 4.97
CA SER A 275 12.88 -21.26 5.59
C SER A 275 13.36 -22.64 5.16
N GLU A 276 12.46 -23.53 4.75
CA GLU A 276 12.82 -24.86 4.22
C GLU A 276 13.71 -24.76 2.97
N ALA A 277 13.46 -23.77 2.11
CA ALA A 277 14.27 -23.58 0.90
C ALA A 277 15.68 -23.08 1.19
N ILE A 278 15.88 -22.42 2.35
CA ILE A 278 17.14 -21.80 2.76
C ILE A 278 17.97 -22.76 3.60
N ARG A 279 17.33 -23.55 4.46
CA ARG A 279 18.01 -24.35 5.46
C ARG A 279 18.61 -25.63 4.89
N GLY A 280 19.92 -25.77 5.02
CA GLY A 280 20.65 -27.02 4.80
C GLY A 280 21.16 -27.64 6.11
N PRO A 281 21.79 -28.83 6.07
CA PRO A 281 22.27 -29.54 7.27
C PRO A 281 23.25 -28.75 8.17
N GLY A 282 23.88 -27.72 7.64
CA GLY A 282 24.87 -26.89 8.37
C GLY A 282 24.41 -25.47 8.66
N THR A 283 23.23 -25.07 8.19
CA THR A 283 22.71 -23.70 8.36
C THR A 283 22.38 -23.42 9.82
N LYS A 284 22.93 -22.35 10.37
CA LYS A 284 22.64 -21.87 11.72
C LYS A 284 21.54 -20.81 11.69
N VAL A 285 20.52 -20.99 12.51
CA VAL A 285 19.40 -20.06 12.62
C VAL A 285 19.61 -19.13 13.81
N ILE A 286 19.50 -17.81 13.58
CA ILE A 286 19.66 -16.76 14.58
C ILE A 286 18.39 -15.93 14.62
N ALA A 287 17.88 -15.61 15.82
CA ALA A 287 16.72 -14.74 16.00
C ALA A 287 16.82 -13.99 17.33
N SER A 288 15.87 -13.09 17.61
CA SER A 288 15.75 -12.41 18.89
C SER A 288 15.36 -13.38 20.01
N ALA A 289 15.62 -13.00 21.27
CA ALA A 289 15.17 -13.75 22.44
C ALA A 289 13.64 -13.81 22.57
N GLY A 290 12.91 -12.88 21.95
CA GLY A 290 11.45 -12.86 21.89
C GLY A 290 10.84 -13.83 20.88
N PHE A 291 11.61 -14.24 19.87
CA PHE A 291 11.14 -15.06 18.76
C PHE A 291 10.38 -16.34 19.17
N PRO A 292 10.82 -17.16 20.14
CA PRO A 292 10.08 -18.38 20.48
C PRO A 292 8.64 -18.11 20.97
N SER A 293 8.44 -17.05 21.75
CA SER A 293 7.12 -16.70 22.25
C SER A 293 6.21 -16.13 21.16
N GLU A 294 6.76 -15.40 20.19
CA GLU A 294 6.03 -14.92 19.01
C GLU A 294 5.65 -16.08 18.09
N ALA A 295 6.59 -16.95 17.76
CA ALA A 295 6.33 -18.13 16.96
C ALA A 295 5.24 -19.04 17.58
N GLU A 296 5.16 -19.13 18.90
CA GLU A 296 4.09 -19.86 19.59
C GLU A 296 2.73 -19.18 19.42
N ARG A 297 2.68 -17.85 19.53
CA ARG A 297 1.43 -17.11 19.26
C ARG A 297 0.99 -17.26 17.82
N GLN A 298 1.91 -17.15 16.87
CA GLN A 298 1.60 -17.28 15.43
C GLN A 298 1.02 -18.66 15.06
N ARG A 299 1.44 -19.74 15.71
CA ARG A 299 0.84 -21.08 15.50
C ARG A 299 -0.65 -21.15 15.84
N HIS A 300 -1.11 -20.26 16.71
CA HIS A 300 -2.51 -20.19 17.13
C HIS A 300 -3.28 -19.02 16.54
N SER A 301 -2.61 -18.21 15.73
CA SER A 301 -3.26 -17.13 14.97
C SER A 301 -3.86 -17.67 13.68
N SER A 302 -5.02 -17.18 13.30
CA SER A 302 -5.58 -17.45 11.98
C SER A 302 -5.28 -16.29 11.04
N ILE A 303 -4.88 -16.62 9.82
CA ILE A 303 -4.85 -15.66 8.72
C ILE A 303 -6.23 -15.72 8.08
N PRO A 304 -7.03 -14.66 8.17
CA PRO A 304 -8.44 -14.72 7.77
C PRO A 304 -8.64 -14.66 6.25
N PHE A 305 -7.57 -14.42 5.47
CA PHE A 305 -7.65 -14.18 4.03
C PHE A 305 -6.68 -15.05 3.24
N ASP A 306 -7.23 -15.89 2.37
CA ASP A 306 -6.44 -16.80 1.51
C ASP A 306 -5.59 -16.02 0.50
N TYR A 307 -6.05 -14.85 0.05
CA TYR A 307 -5.35 -14.01 -0.92
C TYR A 307 -4.05 -13.41 -0.39
N LEU A 308 -3.89 -13.31 0.93
CA LEU A 308 -2.67 -12.78 1.52
C LEU A 308 -1.47 -13.70 1.25
N ILE A 309 -1.63 -14.99 1.46
CA ILE A 309 -0.55 -15.99 1.40
C ILE A 309 -0.57 -16.87 0.14
N GLY A 310 -1.72 -16.97 -0.53
CA GLY A 310 -1.93 -17.85 -1.68
C GLY A 310 -2.28 -19.29 -1.28
N THR A 311 -2.94 -19.98 -2.19
CA THR A 311 -3.42 -21.36 -1.99
C THR A 311 -2.28 -22.33 -1.74
N GLY A 312 -2.36 -23.11 -0.68
CA GLY A 312 -1.39 -24.15 -0.33
C GLY A 312 -0.16 -23.66 0.45
N ALA A 313 -0.05 -22.36 0.71
CA ALA A 313 0.92 -21.84 1.67
C ALA A 313 0.47 -22.15 3.10
N SER A 314 1.42 -22.38 4.01
CA SER A 314 1.14 -22.60 5.43
C SER A 314 1.71 -21.45 6.27
N PRO A 315 0.92 -20.83 7.14
CA PRO A 315 1.43 -19.83 8.05
C PRO A 315 2.31 -20.43 9.16
N ALA A 316 2.28 -21.75 9.35
CA ALA A 316 3.04 -22.41 10.38
C ALA A 316 4.41 -22.85 9.86
N SER A 317 5.47 -22.42 10.55
CA SER A 317 6.83 -22.91 10.32
C SER A 317 7.40 -23.45 11.63
N ASP A 318 8.05 -24.64 11.55
CA ASP A 318 8.75 -25.27 12.66
C ASP A 318 10.22 -24.78 12.78
N VAL A 319 10.49 -23.54 12.40
CA VAL A 319 11.83 -22.97 12.52
C VAL A 319 12.17 -22.77 13.97
N ARG A 320 13.29 -23.36 14.39
CA ARG A 320 13.85 -23.20 15.74
C ARG A 320 15.22 -22.56 15.64
N PRO A 321 15.42 -21.37 16.27
CA PRO A 321 16.72 -20.73 16.29
C PRO A 321 17.76 -21.57 17.07
N ASP A 322 18.97 -21.68 16.50
CA ASP A 322 20.13 -22.22 17.19
C ASP A 322 20.73 -21.22 18.20
N ARG A 323 20.53 -19.92 17.92
CA ARG A 323 21.03 -18.84 18.76
C ARG A 323 20.00 -17.74 18.93
N LEU A 324 19.77 -17.36 20.18
CA LEU A 324 18.90 -16.25 20.55
C LEU A 324 19.73 -15.03 20.99
N ILE A 325 19.30 -13.86 20.52
CA ILE A 325 19.95 -12.56 20.77
C ILE A 325 19.05 -11.75 21.70
N SER A 326 19.57 -11.43 22.90
CA SER A 326 18.87 -10.66 23.92
C SER A 326 19.38 -9.21 24.07
N GLU A 327 20.57 -8.92 23.52
CA GLU A 327 21.20 -7.61 23.57
C GLU A 327 21.98 -7.34 22.28
N ARG A 328 22.33 -6.08 22.04
CA ARG A 328 23.12 -5.72 20.87
C ARG A 328 24.40 -6.56 20.81
N THR A 329 24.56 -7.33 19.75
CA THR A 329 25.62 -8.32 19.60
C THR A 329 26.28 -8.16 18.22
N SER A 330 27.62 -8.07 18.19
CA SER A 330 28.37 -8.14 16.93
C SER A 330 28.81 -9.59 16.67
N LEU A 331 28.58 -10.05 15.44
CA LEU A 331 29.02 -11.34 14.92
C LEU A 331 29.83 -11.15 13.65
N VAL A 332 30.97 -11.85 13.56
CA VAL A 332 31.74 -11.90 12.31
C VAL A 332 31.54 -13.26 11.66
N ILE A 333 30.94 -13.26 10.47
CA ILE A 333 30.67 -14.47 9.67
C ILE A 333 31.44 -14.34 8.35
N GLY A 334 32.41 -15.22 8.12
CA GLY A 334 33.20 -15.20 6.90
C GLY A 334 33.90 -13.87 6.60
N GLY A 335 34.29 -13.12 7.63
CA GLY A 335 34.94 -11.81 7.50
C GLY A 335 33.99 -10.62 7.43
N THR A 336 32.67 -10.84 7.32
CA THR A 336 31.65 -9.78 7.32
C THR A 336 31.09 -9.61 8.72
N GLU A 337 31.05 -8.37 9.22
CA GLU A 337 30.45 -8.03 10.51
C GLU A 337 28.96 -7.80 10.36
N PHE A 338 28.18 -8.45 11.24
CA PHE A 338 26.74 -8.30 11.44
C PHE A 338 26.50 -7.80 12.86
N VAL A 339 25.93 -6.62 13.01
CA VAL A 339 25.50 -6.10 14.32
C VAL A 339 24.01 -6.39 14.47
N LEU A 340 23.68 -7.31 15.37
CA LEU A 340 22.33 -7.77 15.67
C LEU A 340 21.75 -6.93 16.81
N ILE A 341 20.59 -6.32 16.59
CA ILE A 341 20.02 -5.32 17.49
C ILE A 341 18.57 -5.72 17.79
N PRO A 342 18.33 -6.41 18.93
CA PRO A 342 16.97 -6.71 19.37
C PRO A 342 16.27 -5.41 19.79
N VAL A 343 15.03 -5.23 19.31
CA VAL A 343 14.20 -4.05 19.61
C VAL A 343 12.75 -4.47 19.86
N ARG A 344 12.02 -3.62 20.58
CA ARG A 344 10.57 -3.67 20.56
C ARG A 344 10.12 -2.85 19.36
N GLY A 345 9.48 -3.50 18.39
CA GLY A 345 9.03 -2.85 17.17
C GLY A 345 7.60 -2.30 17.22
N GLY A 346 7.21 -1.64 16.15
CA GLY A 346 5.83 -1.22 15.94
C GLY A 346 4.89 -2.41 15.75
N GLU A 347 5.36 -3.46 15.10
CA GLU A 347 4.58 -4.65 14.78
C GLU A 347 4.71 -5.73 15.86
N THR A 348 5.94 -6.12 16.23
CA THR A 348 6.18 -7.17 17.23
C THR A 348 7.08 -6.70 18.37
N PRO A 349 6.91 -7.28 19.60
CA PRO A 349 7.75 -6.93 20.73
C PRO A 349 9.14 -7.54 20.69
N GLY A 350 9.41 -8.52 19.85
CA GLY A 350 10.65 -9.29 19.78
C GLY A 350 11.39 -9.19 18.45
N ALA A 351 11.34 -8.04 17.79
CA ALA A 351 12.01 -7.82 16.54
C ALA A 351 13.54 -7.78 16.65
N LEU A 352 14.24 -8.12 15.56
CA LEU A 352 15.70 -8.09 15.45
C LEU A 352 16.09 -7.30 14.19
N MET A 353 16.74 -6.17 14.37
CA MET A 353 17.38 -5.45 13.26
C MET A 353 18.78 -6.00 13.00
N VAL A 354 19.21 -5.99 11.73
CA VAL A 354 20.53 -6.46 11.30
C VAL A 354 21.28 -5.34 10.61
N TYR A 355 22.33 -4.83 11.21
CA TYR A 355 23.15 -3.77 10.66
C TYR A 355 24.47 -4.30 10.10
N LEU A 356 24.80 -3.89 8.89
CA LEU A 356 26.07 -4.17 8.20
C LEU A 356 26.94 -2.90 8.21
N PRO A 357 27.89 -2.75 9.17
CA PRO A 357 28.64 -1.51 9.32
C PRO A 357 29.45 -1.12 8.08
N ALA A 358 30.06 -2.10 7.40
CA ALA A 358 30.90 -1.87 6.23
C ALA A 358 30.15 -1.22 5.05
N SER A 359 28.89 -1.56 4.85
CA SER A 359 28.03 -1.00 3.79
C SER A 359 27.09 0.09 4.28
N GLY A 360 26.92 0.22 5.61
CA GLY A 360 25.96 1.13 6.22
C GLY A 360 24.50 0.74 5.99
N LEU A 361 24.23 -0.54 5.68
CA LEU A 361 22.88 -1.05 5.45
C LEU A 361 22.26 -1.53 6.75
N LEU A 362 21.01 -1.16 7.00
CA LEU A 362 20.20 -1.66 8.12
C LEU A 362 18.99 -2.41 7.58
N PHE A 363 18.92 -3.70 7.87
CA PHE A 363 17.71 -4.51 7.67
C PHE A 363 16.85 -4.38 8.91
N ALA A 364 15.72 -3.71 8.75
CA ALA A 364 14.83 -3.36 9.85
C ALA A 364 13.70 -4.39 10.06
N GLY A 365 13.48 -5.32 9.10
CA GLY A 365 12.27 -6.13 9.11
C GLY A 365 11.03 -5.22 9.15
N ASP A 366 10.06 -5.54 9.99
CA ASP A 366 8.81 -4.80 10.12
C ASP A 366 8.75 -3.89 11.35
N VAL A 367 9.93 -3.53 11.86
CA VAL A 367 10.05 -2.65 13.04
C VAL A 367 9.30 -1.32 12.85
N MET A 368 9.25 -0.81 11.63
CA MET A 368 8.58 0.44 11.28
C MET A 368 7.24 0.23 10.55
N MET A 369 6.55 -0.87 10.82
CA MET A 369 5.24 -1.15 10.22
C MET A 369 4.26 -0.02 10.57
N PRO A 370 3.68 0.69 9.57
CA PRO A 370 2.80 1.83 9.82
C PRO A 370 1.41 1.41 10.31
N TYR A 371 1.03 0.16 10.04
CA TYR A 371 -0.29 -0.39 10.39
C TYR A 371 -0.30 -1.03 11.77
N VAL A 372 0.29 -0.35 12.76
CA VAL A 372 0.36 -0.81 14.16
C VAL A 372 -1.02 -1.25 14.66
N GLY A 373 -1.14 -2.53 14.99
CA GLY A 373 -2.40 -3.10 15.46
C GLY A 373 -3.42 -3.37 14.35
N VAL A 374 -2.95 -3.70 13.13
CA VAL A 374 -3.84 -4.26 12.08
C VAL A 374 -4.58 -5.50 12.56
N PRO A 375 -5.72 -5.89 11.93
CA PRO A 375 -6.68 -6.83 12.49
C PRO A 375 -6.12 -8.16 12.96
N PHE A 376 -5.09 -8.67 12.33
CA PHE A 376 -4.47 -9.96 12.68
C PHE A 376 -3.14 -9.82 13.41
N ASP A 377 -2.70 -8.59 13.73
CA ASP A 377 -1.39 -8.32 14.32
C ASP A 377 -1.48 -7.22 15.39
N ALA A 378 -2.06 -7.58 16.53
CA ALA A 378 -2.28 -6.66 17.64
C ALA A 378 -1.07 -6.56 18.61
N GLU A 379 0.07 -7.12 18.25
CA GLU A 379 1.22 -7.27 19.14
C GLU A 379 2.05 -6.01 19.29
N GLY A 380 2.06 -5.16 18.24
CA GLY A 380 2.86 -3.96 18.15
C GLY A 380 2.50 -2.85 19.14
N SER A 381 3.40 -1.90 19.28
CA SER A 381 3.28 -0.81 20.23
C SER A 381 3.71 0.52 19.61
N PRO A 382 2.88 1.58 19.74
CA PRO A 382 3.27 2.93 19.32
C PRO A 382 4.57 3.40 19.99
N GLU A 383 4.76 3.08 21.27
CA GLU A 383 5.98 3.42 21.99
C GLU A 383 7.19 2.63 21.45
N GLY A 384 7.02 1.35 21.16
CA GLY A 384 8.09 0.52 20.57
C GLY A 384 8.49 1.02 19.19
N LEU A 385 7.52 1.43 18.37
CA LEU A 385 7.77 2.06 17.08
C LEU A 385 8.61 3.34 17.21
N LEU A 386 8.24 4.25 18.11
CA LEU A 386 8.96 5.50 18.32
C LEU A 386 10.38 5.26 18.88
N ASP A 387 10.55 4.32 19.80
CA ASP A 387 11.86 3.98 20.36
C ASP A 387 12.78 3.40 19.28
N ALA A 388 12.27 2.53 18.44
CA ALA A 388 13.01 1.96 17.31
C ALA A 388 13.39 3.04 16.27
N MET A 389 12.47 3.94 15.91
CA MET A 389 12.77 5.05 15.01
C MET A 389 13.86 5.96 15.54
N ARG A 390 13.84 6.31 16.83
CA ARG A 390 14.91 7.09 17.49
C ARG A 390 16.25 6.36 17.41
N TYR A 391 16.24 5.08 17.74
CA TYR A 391 17.45 4.25 17.66
C TYR A 391 18.03 4.22 16.24
N ILE A 392 17.19 4.06 15.21
CA ILE A 392 17.63 4.08 13.80
C ILE A 392 18.23 5.43 13.44
N ARG A 393 17.63 6.54 13.86
CA ARG A 393 18.18 7.89 13.63
C ARG A 393 19.54 8.09 14.30
N GLU A 394 19.71 7.60 15.53
CA GLU A 394 20.99 7.66 16.26
C GLU A 394 22.06 6.78 15.62
N LEU A 395 21.68 5.60 15.10
CA LEU A 395 22.57 4.70 14.38
C LEU A 395 23.04 5.31 13.04
N ALA A 396 22.20 6.16 12.44
CA ALA A 396 22.43 6.86 11.18
C ALA A 396 22.92 5.93 10.04
N PRO A 397 22.18 4.86 9.73
CA PRO A 397 22.56 3.97 8.63
C PRO A 397 22.48 4.75 7.29
N ARG A 398 23.25 4.30 6.30
CA ARG A 398 23.22 4.87 4.95
C ARG A 398 21.89 4.59 4.23
N GLN A 399 21.32 3.40 4.46
CA GLN A 399 20.09 2.95 3.83
C GLN A 399 19.33 1.99 4.74
N LEU A 400 17.99 2.11 4.73
CA LEU A 400 17.07 1.15 5.35
C LEU A 400 16.57 0.14 4.31
N ILE A 401 16.51 -1.12 4.72
CA ILE A 401 15.85 -2.21 4.01
C ILE A 401 14.81 -2.76 4.99
N HIS A 402 13.55 -2.70 4.62
CA HIS A 402 12.44 -3.22 5.41
C HIS A 402 12.05 -4.62 4.96
N GLY A 403 11.16 -5.25 5.70
CA GLY A 403 10.62 -6.56 5.37
C GLY A 403 9.62 -6.55 4.19
N HIS A 404 9.23 -5.37 3.72
CA HIS A 404 8.30 -5.19 2.60
C HIS A 404 8.76 -4.10 1.64
N THR A 405 8.57 -4.34 0.34
CA THR A 405 9.00 -3.44 -0.74
C THR A 405 8.46 -2.01 -0.57
N THR A 406 7.17 -1.86 -0.27
CA THR A 406 6.56 -0.52 -0.09
C THR A 406 7.12 0.23 1.10
N LEU A 407 7.52 -0.47 2.16
CA LEU A 407 8.18 0.16 3.31
C LEU A 407 9.59 0.60 2.93
N THR A 408 10.35 -0.23 2.21
CA THR A 408 11.70 0.10 1.72
C THR A 408 11.69 1.32 0.80
N GLU A 409 10.63 1.50 0.00
CA GLU A 409 10.51 2.62 -0.94
C GLU A 409 10.06 3.92 -0.26
N ASN A 410 9.20 3.86 0.76
CA ASN A 410 8.55 5.05 1.33
C ASN A 410 9.06 5.45 2.71
N PHE A 411 9.53 4.49 3.53
CA PHE A 411 10.00 4.75 4.89
C PHE A 411 11.53 4.84 4.92
N THR A 412 12.07 5.80 4.18
CA THR A 412 13.50 6.01 4.03
C THR A 412 14.11 6.75 5.23
N ILE A 413 15.44 6.81 5.31
CA ILE A 413 16.14 7.63 6.32
C ILE A 413 15.73 9.10 6.25
N GLU A 414 15.51 9.61 5.04
CA GLU A 414 15.05 10.99 4.82
C GLU A 414 13.64 11.19 5.36
N ALA A 415 12.71 10.29 5.05
CA ALA A 415 11.36 10.33 5.58
C ALA A 415 11.35 10.20 7.12
N LEU A 416 12.21 9.34 7.68
CA LEU A 416 12.30 9.11 9.12
C LEU A 416 12.69 10.39 9.89
N ALA A 417 13.47 11.30 9.29
CA ALA A 417 13.85 12.56 9.91
C ALA A 417 12.66 13.44 10.31
N GLY A 418 11.58 13.40 9.53
CA GLY A 418 10.32 14.10 9.83
C GLY A 418 9.27 13.20 10.49
N LEU A 419 9.24 11.92 10.14
CA LEU A 419 8.21 10.99 10.57
C LEU A 419 8.26 10.72 12.10
N GLU A 420 9.43 10.45 12.67
CA GLU A 420 9.57 10.18 14.10
C GLU A 420 9.13 11.37 14.96
N PRO A 421 9.58 12.62 14.73
CA PRO A 421 9.08 13.74 15.51
C PRO A 421 7.59 14.02 15.26
N ALA A 422 7.07 13.80 14.05
CA ALA A 422 5.65 13.95 13.75
C ALA A 422 4.79 12.93 14.52
N LEU A 423 5.19 11.67 14.57
CA LEU A 423 4.49 10.64 15.36
C LEU A 423 4.65 10.85 16.87
N THR A 424 5.77 11.43 17.32
CA THR A 424 5.95 11.81 18.72
C THR A 424 4.95 12.92 19.10
N GLU A 425 4.80 13.95 18.27
CA GLU A 425 3.81 15.02 18.47
C GLU A 425 2.38 14.48 18.40
N LEU A 426 2.10 13.55 17.45
CA LEU A 426 0.82 12.87 17.34
C LEU A 426 0.47 12.07 18.61
N ARG A 427 1.45 11.40 19.20
CA ARG A 427 1.27 10.66 20.45
C ARG A 427 0.82 11.60 21.58
N GLU A 428 1.48 12.71 21.76
CA GLU A 428 1.13 13.71 22.77
C GLU A 428 -0.26 14.29 22.53
N PHE A 429 -0.56 14.63 21.28
CA PHE A 429 -1.88 15.10 20.86
C PHE A 429 -2.97 14.08 21.20
N ALA A 430 -2.80 12.80 20.79
CA ALA A 430 -3.79 11.75 21.01
C ALA A 430 -3.99 11.47 22.52
N LEU A 431 -2.90 11.42 23.31
CA LEU A 431 -2.99 11.22 24.76
C LEU A 431 -3.74 12.36 25.46
N ALA A 432 -3.54 13.60 25.03
CA ALA A 432 -4.29 14.75 25.57
C ALA A 432 -5.80 14.62 25.29
N ARG A 433 -6.18 14.24 24.06
CA ARG A 433 -7.60 14.03 23.69
C ARG A 433 -8.24 12.84 24.41
N ILE A 434 -7.48 11.73 24.59
CA ILE A 434 -7.93 10.60 25.41
C ILE A 434 -8.15 11.05 26.87
N GLY A 435 -7.23 11.85 27.43
CA GLY A 435 -7.36 12.41 28.78
C GLY A 435 -8.57 13.34 28.97
N GLU A 436 -9.05 13.94 27.89
CA GLU A 436 -10.29 14.73 27.85
C GLU A 436 -11.55 13.86 27.66
N ASN A 437 -11.43 12.53 27.69
CA ASN A 437 -12.49 11.55 27.41
C ASN A 437 -13.12 11.67 26.01
N MET A 438 -12.36 12.15 25.03
CA MET A 438 -12.81 12.16 23.64
C MET A 438 -12.84 10.75 23.10
N THR A 439 -13.91 10.38 22.37
CA THR A 439 -14.03 9.05 21.75
C THR A 439 -13.08 8.89 20.55
N LEU A 440 -12.71 7.65 20.23
CA LEU A 440 -11.81 7.37 19.10
C LEU A 440 -12.27 8.01 17.77
N PRO A 441 -13.54 7.90 17.33
CA PRO A 441 -13.98 8.55 16.11
C PRO A 441 -13.76 10.06 16.12
N HIS A 442 -14.07 10.74 17.23
CA HIS A 442 -13.87 12.19 17.33
C HIS A 442 -12.39 12.60 17.29
N ILE A 443 -11.48 11.79 17.89
CA ILE A 443 -10.04 12.06 17.80
C ILE A 443 -9.55 11.90 16.35
N LEU A 444 -10.01 10.88 15.67
CA LEU A 444 -9.66 10.61 14.26
C LEU A 444 -10.18 11.73 13.34
N ASP A 445 -11.39 12.26 13.60
CA ASP A 445 -12.01 13.31 12.80
C ASP A 445 -11.30 14.68 12.91
N LEU A 446 -10.45 14.86 13.93
CA LEU A 446 -9.58 16.04 14.00
C LEU A 446 -8.50 16.03 12.91
N ALA A 447 -8.24 14.88 12.28
CA ALA A 447 -7.33 14.71 11.15
C ALA A 447 -5.95 15.37 11.36
N TYR A 448 -5.39 15.24 12.57
CA TYR A 448 -4.23 15.98 13.04
C TYR A 448 -3.05 15.89 12.07
N LEU A 449 -2.48 17.03 11.72
CA LEU A 449 -1.37 17.14 10.77
C LEU A 449 -0.29 18.07 11.36
N PRO A 450 0.83 17.53 11.90
CA PRO A 450 1.89 18.30 12.51
C PRO A 450 2.50 19.33 11.58
N ALA A 451 2.66 20.57 12.06
CA ALA A 451 3.19 21.67 11.25
C ALA A 451 4.64 21.43 10.78
N LEU A 452 5.42 20.64 11.55
CA LEU A 452 6.80 20.30 11.23
C LEU A 452 6.94 19.52 9.90
N LEU A 453 5.89 18.81 9.46
CA LEU A 453 5.90 18.09 8.17
C LEU A 453 6.04 19.02 6.95
N ARG A 454 5.83 20.32 7.10
CA ARG A 454 6.09 21.31 6.04
C ARG A 454 7.57 21.40 5.67
N ASP A 455 8.45 21.11 6.64
CA ASP A 455 9.91 21.09 6.46
C ASP A 455 10.44 19.68 6.13
N HIS A 456 9.56 18.67 6.15
CA HIS A 456 9.88 17.27 5.90
C HIS A 456 8.88 16.64 4.90
N PRO A 457 8.81 17.09 3.65
CA PRO A 457 7.78 16.68 2.71
C PRO A 457 7.77 15.17 2.41
N THR A 458 8.93 14.50 2.42
CA THR A 458 9.04 13.04 2.24
C THR A 458 8.40 12.23 3.37
N ALA A 459 8.18 12.82 4.54
CA ALA A 459 7.52 12.17 5.67
C ALA A 459 5.98 12.27 5.63
N VAL A 460 5.40 13.08 4.75
CA VAL A 460 3.94 13.37 4.73
C VAL A 460 3.14 12.11 4.43
N VAL A 461 3.43 11.43 3.33
CA VAL A 461 2.68 10.21 2.94
C VAL A 461 2.87 9.09 3.98
N PRO A 462 4.10 8.74 4.42
CA PRO A 462 4.31 7.80 5.51
C PRO A 462 3.54 8.14 6.80
N TYR A 463 3.50 9.41 7.19
CA TYR A 463 2.74 9.86 8.34
C TYR A 463 1.23 9.62 8.15
N LEU A 464 0.67 10.03 7.01
CA LEU A 464 -0.77 9.91 6.75
C LEU A 464 -1.23 8.45 6.69
N VAL A 465 -0.41 7.56 6.15
CA VAL A 465 -0.68 6.11 6.11
C VAL A 465 -0.72 5.51 7.51
N GLY A 466 0.18 5.93 8.42
CA GLY A 466 0.26 5.39 9.77
C GLY A 466 -0.63 6.07 10.81
N ARG A 467 -1.03 7.32 10.59
CA ARG A 467 -1.68 8.21 11.58
C ARG A 467 -2.87 7.59 12.30
N ASP A 468 -3.87 7.15 11.53
CA ASP A 468 -5.14 6.69 12.09
C ASP A 468 -4.96 5.36 12.85
N CYS A 469 -4.13 4.45 12.34
CA CYS A 469 -3.79 3.21 13.02
C CYS A 469 -3.01 3.45 14.32
N PHE A 470 -2.07 4.40 14.31
CA PHE A 470 -1.29 4.79 15.49
C PHE A 470 -2.20 5.35 16.60
N ILE A 471 -3.13 6.26 16.26
CA ILE A 471 -4.11 6.81 17.20
C ILE A 471 -5.01 5.70 17.75
N ALA A 472 -5.54 4.85 16.90
CA ALA A 472 -6.45 3.79 17.28
C ALA A 472 -5.77 2.78 18.23
N ARG A 473 -4.54 2.38 17.93
CA ARG A 473 -3.77 1.49 18.79
C ARG A 473 -3.51 2.11 20.17
N LEU A 474 -3.06 3.36 20.18
CA LEU A 474 -2.82 4.09 21.43
C LEU A 474 -4.11 4.25 22.26
N TYR A 475 -5.23 4.54 21.58
CA TYR A 475 -6.54 4.64 22.24
C TYR A 475 -6.93 3.32 22.92
N HIS A 476 -6.88 2.20 22.22
CA HIS A 476 -7.24 0.89 22.78
C HIS A 476 -6.31 0.42 23.90
N GLN A 477 -5.06 0.84 23.89
CA GLN A 477 -4.14 0.59 25.00
C GLN A 477 -4.47 1.40 26.26
N ARG A 478 -5.19 2.53 26.14
CA ARG A 478 -5.47 3.47 27.26
C ARG A 478 -6.91 3.44 27.69
N ALA A 479 -7.86 3.38 26.75
CA ALA A 479 -9.30 3.48 27.00
C ALA A 479 -10.05 2.14 26.92
N GLY A 480 -9.36 1.05 26.51
CA GLY A 480 -9.98 -0.26 26.32
C GLY A 480 -10.82 -0.37 25.03
N TYR A 481 -11.71 -1.37 24.98
CA TYR A 481 -12.46 -1.73 23.77
C TYR A 481 -13.92 -1.23 23.78
N TRP A 482 -14.38 -0.65 24.87
CA TRP A 482 -15.72 -0.10 25.02
C TRP A 482 -15.67 1.44 25.03
N GLN A 483 -16.78 2.06 24.65
CA GLN A 483 -16.92 3.51 24.58
C GLN A 483 -17.59 4.08 25.83
N PRO A 484 -17.42 5.38 26.16
CA PRO A 484 -18.07 6.00 27.31
C PRO A 484 -19.60 5.91 27.34
N ASP A 485 -20.24 5.73 26.18
CA ASP A 485 -21.67 5.51 26.03
C ASP A 485 -22.11 4.04 26.22
N GLY A 486 -21.15 3.14 26.54
CA GLY A 486 -21.39 1.73 26.78
C GLY A 486 -21.31 0.84 25.54
N GLN A 487 -21.06 1.39 24.35
CA GLN A 487 -20.80 0.56 23.17
C GLN A 487 -19.57 -0.32 23.38
N GLY A 488 -19.67 -1.60 23.00
CA GLY A 488 -18.62 -2.59 23.15
C GLY A 488 -18.63 -3.34 24.50
N LEU A 489 -19.47 -2.95 25.47
CA LEU A 489 -19.64 -3.70 26.73
C LEU A 489 -20.39 -5.02 26.51
N ASP A 490 -21.49 -4.97 25.76
CA ASP A 490 -22.34 -6.10 25.47
C ASP A 490 -22.18 -6.52 24.00
N GLU A 491 -21.27 -7.46 23.74
CA GLU A 491 -21.08 -8.00 22.41
C GLU A 491 -22.33 -8.71 21.91
N ARG A 492 -22.72 -8.40 20.68
CA ARG A 492 -23.84 -9.02 19.96
C ARG A 492 -23.34 -9.71 18.71
N SER A 493 -23.97 -10.83 18.36
CA SER A 493 -23.66 -11.50 17.09
C SER A 493 -24.02 -10.63 15.88
N PRO A 494 -23.38 -10.84 14.73
CA PRO A 494 -23.78 -10.19 13.49
C PRO A 494 -25.27 -10.39 13.15
N GLU A 495 -25.84 -11.57 13.46
CA GLU A 495 -27.22 -11.93 13.24
C GLU A 495 -28.17 -11.11 14.13
N GLU A 496 -27.82 -10.91 15.41
CA GLU A 496 -28.60 -10.07 16.33
C GLU A 496 -28.59 -8.60 15.89
N LYS A 497 -27.43 -8.08 15.49
CA LYS A 497 -27.31 -6.71 14.96
C LYS A 497 -28.12 -6.56 13.66
N ALA A 498 -28.04 -7.55 12.76
CA ALA A 498 -28.81 -7.55 11.52
C ALA A 498 -30.32 -7.61 11.78
N ALA A 499 -30.78 -8.41 12.76
CA ALA A 499 -32.21 -8.49 13.12
C ALA A 499 -32.71 -7.14 13.64
N ALA A 500 -31.93 -6.41 14.44
CA ALA A 500 -32.32 -5.09 14.93
C ALA A 500 -32.43 -4.06 13.78
N LEU A 501 -31.51 -4.05 12.84
CA LEU A 501 -31.57 -3.19 11.65
C LEU A 501 -32.74 -3.56 10.74
N ASP A 502 -33.02 -4.85 10.56
CA ASP A 502 -34.13 -5.32 9.75
C ASP A 502 -35.49 -4.92 10.34
N LEU A 503 -35.59 -4.91 11.67
CA LEU A 503 -36.78 -4.40 12.36
C LEU A 503 -37.00 -2.91 12.05
N LEU A 504 -35.93 -2.09 12.06
CA LEU A 504 -36.01 -0.68 11.69
C LEU A 504 -36.36 -0.50 10.21
N ALA A 505 -35.85 -1.37 9.34
CA ALA A 505 -36.16 -1.40 7.90
C ALA A 505 -37.58 -1.89 7.59
N GLY A 506 -38.36 -2.34 8.61
CA GLY A 506 -39.70 -2.90 8.46
C GLY A 506 -39.71 -4.24 7.73
N GLY A 507 -38.62 -5.01 7.80
CA GLY A 507 -38.44 -6.29 7.13
C GLY A 507 -38.33 -6.19 5.60
N LYS A 508 -37.91 -5.04 5.08
CA LYS A 508 -37.88 -4.75 3.62
C LYS A 508 -36.45 -4.63 3.10
N PRO A 509 -36.00 -5.51 2.19
CA PRO A 509 -34.67 -5.42 1.60
C PRO A 509 -34.43 -4.10 0.85
N GLU A 510 -35.48 -3.50 0.24
CA GLU A 510 -35.40 -2.23 -0.50
C GLU A 510 -34.98 -1.05 0.41
N ALA A 511 -35.29 -1.10 1.69
CA ALA A 511 -34.88 -0.07 2.64
C ALA A 511 -33.35 -0.06 2.83
N PHE A 512 -32.73 -1.24 2.89
CA PHE A 512 -31.27 -1.36 2.95
C PHE A 512 -30.61 -0.89 1.64
N VAL A 513 -31.18 -1.26 0.48
CA VAL A 513 -30.69 -0.80 -0.82
C VAL A 513 -30.72 0.73 -0.91
N THR A 514 -31.85 1.34 -0.56
CA THR A 514 -32.02 2.80 -0.61
C THR A 514 -31.04 3.52 0.30
N ALA A 515 -30.89 3.04 1.55
CA ALA A 515 -29.98 3.63 2.52
C ALA A 515 -28.53 3.50 2.07
N ALA A 516 -28.11 2.32 1.62
CA ALA A 516 -26.74 2.08 1.17
C ALA A 516 -26.39 2.86 -0.10
N ALA A 517 -27.31 2.97 -1.07
CA ALA A 517 -27.10 3.77 -2.25
C ALA A 517 -26.91 5.25 -1.88
N ALA A 518 -27.75 5.80 -1.02
CA ALA A 518 -27.62 7.18 -0.55
C ALA A 518 -26.29 7.46 0.15
N LEU A 519 -25.81 6.52 0.99
CA LEU A 519 -24.49 6.63 1.62
C LEU A 519 -23.34 6.59 0.59
N ALA A 520 -23.42 5.66 -0.35
CA ALA A 520 -22.41 5.56 -1.41
C ALA A 520 -22.36 6.81 -2.30
N ASP A 521 -23.49 7.43 -2.59
CA ASP A 521 -23.59 8.68 -3.35
C ASP A 521 -23.01 9.89 -2.56
N GLN A 522 -23.12 9.87 -1.24
CA GLN A 522 -22.48 10.85 -0.35
C GLN A 522 -20.97 10.63 -0.17
N GLY A 523 -20.44 9.52 -0.71
CA GLY A 523 -19.03 9.15 -0.58
C GLY A 523 -18.71 8.26 0.61
N ASP A 524 -19.69 7.93 1.47
CA ASP A 524 -19.51 7.03 2.61
C ASP A 524 -19.66 5.56 2.22
N VAL A 525 -18.76 5.12 1.32
CA VAL A 525 -18.82 3.77 0.72
C VAL A 525 -18.62 2.67 1.76
N ALA A 526 -17.78 2.90 2.76
CA ALA A 526 -17.57 1.93 3.84
C ALA A 526 -18.83 1.76 4.70
N LEU A 527 -19.51 2.87 5.03
CA LEU A 527 -20.76 2.82 5.78
C LEU A 527 -21.89 2.18 4.96
N ALA A 528 -21.89 2.35 3.64
CA ALA A 528 -22.81 1.63 2.75
C ALA A 528 -22.63 0.11 2.87
N LEU A 529 -21.39 -0.39 2.97
CA LEU A 529 -21.11 -1.81 3.19
C LEU A 529 -21.64 -2.30 4.55
N GLU A 530 -21.51 -1.48 5.58
CA GLU A 530 -22.04 -1.79 6.93
C GLU A 530 -23.58 -1.90 6.95
N VAL A 531 -24.28 -1.27 6.02
CA VAL A 531 -25.72 -1.42 5.84
C VAL A 531 -26.06 -2.65 5.00
N LEU A 532 -25.32 -2.88 3.92
CA LEU A 532 -25.59 -3.98 2.98
C LEU A 532 -25.32 -5.36 3.56
N THR A 533 -24.28 -5.51 4.37
CA THR A 533 -23.90 -6.80 4.94
C THR A 533 -24.99 -7.36 5.87
N PRO A 534 -25.53 -6.61 6.85
CA PRO A 534 -26.69 -7.04 7.62
C PRO A 534 -27.94 -7.27 6.77
N GLY A 535 -28.17 -6.41 5.76
CA GLY A 535 -29.30 -6.58 4.84
C GLY A 535 -29.28 -7.94 4.14
N LEU A 536 -28.12 -8.34 3.60
CA LEU A 536 -27.95 -9.66 2.98
C LEU A 536 -28.03 -10.82 3.97
N LEU A 537 -27.56 -10.64 5.20
CA LEU A 537 -27.70 -11.65 6.24
C LEU A 537 -29.17 -11.95 6.56
N ARG A 538 -30.04 -10.95 6.49
CA ARG A 538 -31.50 -11.07 6.69
C ARG A 538 -32.25 -11.49 5.43
N HIS A 539 -31.81 -11.04 4.27
CA HIS A 539 -32.46 -11.25 2.98
C HIS A 539 -31.49 -11.88 1.95
N PRO A 540 -30.99 -13.11 2.19
CA PRO A 540 -29.94 -13.72 1.36
C PRO A 540 -30.36 -13.98 -0.09
N GLY A 541 -31.66 -13.98 -0.38
CA GLY A 541 -32.23 -14.11 -1.73
C GLY A 541 -32.38 -12.78 -2.49
N SER A 542 -32.06 -11.65 -1.88
CA SER A 542 -32.18 -10.34 -2.56
C SER A 542 -31.04 -10.13 -3.55
N ARG A 543 -31.36 -10.23 -4.82
CA ARG A 543 -30.41 -9.99 -5.90
C ARG A 543 -29.90 -8.54 -5.92
N GLU A 544 -30.75 -7.58 -5.66
CA GLU A 544 -30.43 -6.16 -5.66
C GLU A 544 -29.42 -5.81 -4.56
N LEU A 545 -29.61 -6.35 -3.34
CA LEU A 545 -28.62 -6.22 -2.26
C LEU A 545 -27.27 -6.83 -2.63
N ALA A 546 -27.27 -8.01 -3.25
CA ALA A 546 -26.05 -8.69 -3.64
C ALA A 546 -25.26 -7.90 -4.72
N GLU A 547 -25.98 -7.41 -5.75
CA GLU A 547 -25.39 -6.60 -6.82
C GLU A 547 -24.83 -5.28 -6.29
N LEU A 548 -25.58 -4.57 -5.43
CA LEU A 548 -25.11 -3.31 -4.84
C LEU A 548 -23.92 -3.55 -3.89
N ARG A 549 -23.94 -4.62 -3.09
CA ARG A 549 -22.79 -4.97 -2.23
C ARG A 549 -21.55 -5.25 -3.06
N GLN A 550 -21.66 -5.99 -4.16
CA GLN A 550 -20.54 -6.26 -5.05
C GLN A 550 -19.97 -4.95 -5.64
N ALA A 551 -20.83 -4.04 -6.08
CA ALA A 551 -20.41 -2.73 -6.60
C ALA A 551 -19.69 -1.88 -5.54
N VAL A 552 -20.19 -1.88 -4.29
CA VAL A 552 -19.59 -1.20 -3.14
C VAL A 552 -18.23 -1.80 -2.79
N LEU A 553 -18.10 -3.11 -2.76
CA LEU A 553 -16.83 -3.80 -2.50
C LEU A 553 -15.77 -3.48 -3.57
N ILE A 554 -16.15 -3.50 -4.85
CA ILE A 554 -15.25 -3.12 -5.96
C ILE A 554 -14.77 -1.67 -5.78
N ARG A 555 -15.68 -0.76 -5.42
CA ARG A 555 -15.31 0.63 -5.19
C ARG A 555 -14.36 0.80 -4.00
N LEU A 556 -14.58 0.09 -2.91
CA LEU A 556 -13.69 0.08 -1.75
C LEU A 556 -12.30 -0.47 -2.10
N MET A 557 -12.23 -1.55 -2.88
CA MET A 557 -10.97 -2.09 -3.39
C MET A 557 -10.23 -1.04 -4.25
N GLU A 558 -10.94 -0.39 -5.19
CA GLU A 558 -10.38 0.67 -6.03
C GLU A 558 -9.85 1.85 -5.20
N GLU A 559 -10.57 2.27 -4.16
CA GLU A 559 -10.16 3.37 -3.27
C GLU A 559 -8.91 3.05 -2.45
N ARG A 560 -8.61 1.76 -2.17
CA ARG A 560 -7.46 1.31 -1.37
C ARG A 560 -6.20 1.02 -2.19
N GLN A 561 -6.30 0.90 -3.48
CA GLN A 561 -5.29 0.36 -4.39
C GLN A 561 -3.92 1.06 -4.36
N PHE A 562 -3.79 2.23 -3.79
CA PHE A 562 -2.54 2.99 -3.77
C PHE A 562 -1.88 3.09 -2.39
N TRP A 563 -2.66 3.12 -1.32
CA TRP A 563 -2.17 3.52 0.00
C TRP A 563 -2.48 2.52 1.13
N ASP A 564 -3.38 1.57 0.91
CA ASP A 564 -3.79 0.59 1.93
C ASP A 564 -3.73 -0.83 1.36
N PRO A 565 -2.56 -1.49 1.43
CA PRO A 565 -2.37 -2.81 0.85
C PRO A 565 -3.28 -3.88 1.47
N PHE A 566 -3.49 -3.85 2.78
CA PHE A 566 -4.33 -4.83 3.46
C PHE A 566 -5.82 -4.65 3.16
N GLY A 567 -6.31 -3.40 3.19
CA GLY A 567 -7.68 -3.13 2.78
C GLY A 567 -7.93 -3.47 1.31
N PHE A 568 -6.96 -3.24 0.44
CA PHE A 568 -7.01 -3.65 -0.96
C PHE A 568 -7.14 -5.18 -1.10
N GLU A 569 -6.30 -5.94 -0.40
CA GLU A 569 -6.29 -7.41 -0.43
C GLU A 569 -7.62 -7.99 0.05
N VAL A 570 -8.10 -7.54 1.21
CA VAL A 570 -9.39 -7.98 1.79
C VAL A 570 -10.56 -7.77 0.81
N TYR A 571 -10.63 -6.59 0.20
CA TYR A 571 -11.70 -6.32 -0.76
C TYR A 571 -11.50 -7.06 -2.09
N ALA A 572 -10.26 -7.34 -2.50
CA ALA A 572 -9.98 -8.18 -3.66
C ALA A 572 -10.49 -9.61 -3.44
N GLU A 573 -10.24 -10.20 -2.28
CA GLU A 573 -10.76 -11.53 -1.93
C GLU A 573 -12.29 -11.54 -1.88
N LEU A 574 -12.90 -10.58 -1.19
CA LEU A 574 -14.36 -10.49 -1.08
C LEU A 574 -15.06 -10.26 -2.42
N THR A 575 -14.39 -9.70 -3.40
CA THR A 575 -14.92 -9.50 -4.77
C THR A 575 -14.56 -10.62 -5.73
N GLY A 576 -13.62 -11.49 -5.36
CA GLY A 576 -13.02 -12.48 -6.26
C GLY A 576 -12.13 -11.88 -7.34
N ALA A 577 -11.71 -10.60 -7.19
CA ALA A 577 -10.83 -9.93 -8.13
C ALA A 577 -9.42 -10.50 -8.05
N GLN A 578 -8.76 -10.63 -9.21
CA GLN A 578 -7.36 -11.02 -9.29
C GLN A 578 -6.61 -10.04 -10.18
N LEU A 579 -5.41 -9.65 -9.74
CA LEU A 579 -4.50 -8.78 -10.48
C LEU A 579 -3.13 -9.45 -10.55
N SER A 580 -2.61 -9.63 -11.76
CA SER A 580 -1.25 -10.12 -11.96
C SER A 580 -0.21 -9.01 -11.77
N PRO A 581 1.06 -9.33 -11.54
CA PRO A 581 2.13 -8.33 -11.46
C PRO A 581 2.21 -7.45 -12.70
N VAL A 582 2.59 -6.19 -12.52
CA VAL A 582 2.93 -5.27 -13.62
C VAL A 582 4.28 -5.69 -14.19
N GLY A 583 4.37 -5.88 -15.50
CA GLY A 583 5.56 -6.42 -16.20
C GLY A 583 6.44 -5.40 -16.88
#